data_56dd521f3d8f5585b9f4d620336a3a63
#
_entry.id   56dd521f3d8f5585b9f4d620336a3a63
#
_cell.length_a   1.000
_cell.length_b   1.000
_cell.length_c   1.000
_cell.angle_alpha   90.00
_cell.angle_beta   90.00
_cell.angle_gamma   90.00
#
_symmetry.space_group_name_H-M   'P 1'
#
loop_
_entity.id
_entity.type
_entity.pdbx_description
1 polymer ?
#
loop_
_entity_poly.entity_id
_entity_poly.type
_entity_poly.pdbx_seq_one_letter_code
_entity_poly.pdbx_strand_id
1 'polypeptide(L)'
;MYDVIVVGAGPAGSTAAKTLAEKGRKVLLAERAKMPRYKSCSGQLIQKTLDLVERYFGEPVPLSTMCTPTENRGVILTDDRGNTFRFEQSGRNVWRSSFDKWLADKAAAAEAEVAKETAALACEQRSDAVTVTLKSGEHTYTEQARYVVDGEGVTGTLKRKLTGQEPEYITTYQTYNQGSIALDPHFFYAWLQPDLSQYDAWFNVKDGQLVLGVSVRDSERIDEYFARFIAYMQEKHGLRIEKQLKEDRWLLHRVRPGCPIDHGVGRVLFAGETAGFLNPMGEGVSSAIESGHRLGEAMEAHFDDPKAVLSAYATAARPLQDYMKRQWHLVSAMSDAFGDMKI
;
A
#
# COMPACT_ATOMS: atom_id res chain seq x y z
N MET A 1 -13.30 23.74 12.56
CA MET A 1 -13.88 22.70 11.70
C MET A 1 -13.10 22.65 10.41
N TYR A 2 -12.69 21.48 9.95
CA TYR A 2 -12.03 21.23 8.66
C TYR A 2 -13.06 20.97 7.56
N ASP A 3 -12.67 21.11 6.30
CA ASP A 3 -13.44 20.57 5.19
C ASP A 3 -13.28 19.06 5.14
N VAL A 4 -12.05 18.58 5.29
CA VAL A 4 -11.71 17.15 5.25
C VAL A 4 -10.66 16.81 6.31
N ILE A 5 -10.88 15.73 7.05
CA ILE A 5 -9.84 15.06 7.83
C ILE A 5 -9.43 13.79 7.08
N VAL A 6 -8.14 13.70 6.73
CA VAL A 6 -7.54 12.54 6.09
C VAL A 6 -6.76 11.76 7.14
N VAL A 7 -7.01 10.47 7.28
CA VAL A 7 -6.37 9.60 8.27
C VAL A 7 -5.40 8.66 7.58
N GLY A 8 -4.13 8.74 7.99
CA GLY A 8 -3.01 7.98 7.42
C GLY A 8 -2.24 8.73 6.33
N ALA A 9 -0.98 9.10 6.60
CA ALA A 9 -0.08 9.74 5.65
C ALA A 9 0.73 8.72 4.81
N GLY A 10 0.06 7.66 4.35
CA GLY A 10 0.56 6.79 3.30
C GLY A 10 0.27 7.36 1.91
N PRO A 11 0.60 6.62 0.82
CA PRO A 11 0.41 7.11 -0.54
C PRO A 11 -1.02 7.56 -0.87
N ALA A 12 -2.05 6.85 -0.39
CA ALA A 12 -3.44 7.22 -0.64
C ALA A 12 -3.82 8.51 0.09
N GLY A 13 -3.59 8.57 1.40
CA GLY A 13 -3.98 9.74 2.21
C GLY A 13 -3.20 10.99 1.86
N SER A 14 -1.88 10.89 1.67
CA SER A 14 -1.06 12.05 1.25
C SER A 14 -1.48 12.59 -0.11
N THR A 15 -1.83 11.71 -1.06
CA THR A 15 -2.31 12.13 -2.38
C THR A 15 -3.69 12.79 -2.29
N ALA A 16 -4.63 12.21 -1.52
CA ALA A 16 -5.95 12.80 -1.31
C ALA A 16 -5.85 14.18 -0.62
N ALA A 17 -5.04 14.27 0.44
CA ALA A 17 -4.83 15.51 1.18
C ALA A 17 -4.23 16.61 0.28
N LYS A 18 -3.18 16.28 -0.51
CA LYS A 18 -2.60 17.20 -1.48
C LYS A 18 -3.64 17.66 -2.50
N THR A 19 -4.35 16.73 -3.12
CA THR A 19 -5.33 17.07 -4.16
C THR A 19 -6.41 18.01 -3.65
N LEU A 20 -6.92 17.79 -2.45
CA LEU A 20 -7.96 18.63 -1.84
C LEU A 20 -7.41 19.99 -1.38
N ALA A 21 -6.22 20.03 -0.79
CA ALA A 21 -5.58 21.26 -0.35
C ALA A 21 -5.27 22.19 -1.55
N GLU A 22 -4.79 21.66 -2.67
CA GLU A 22 -4.59 22.42 -3.94
C GLU A 22 -5.87 23.05 -4.49
N LYS A 23 -7.03 22.53 -4.12
CA LYS A 23 -8.35 23.08 -4.45
C LYS A 23 -8.85 24.11 -3.40
N GLY A 24 -8.01 24.46 -2.42
CA GLY A 24 -8.33 25.43 -1.38
C GLY A 24 -9.16 24.85 -0.23
N ARG A 25 -9.29 23.52 -0.10
CA ARG A 25 -9.97 22.89 1.04
C ARG A 25 -9.10 22.94 2.29
N LYS A 26 -9.72 23.22 3.43
CA LYS A 26 -9.05 23.12 4.73
C LYS A 26 -8.90 21.65 5.14
N VAL A 27 -7.70 21.10 4.98
CA VAL A 27 -7.41 19.68 5.16
C VAL A 27 -6.53 19.46 6.39
N LEU A 28 -6.92 18.51 7.26
CA LEU A 28 -6.05 17.93 8.29
C LEU A 28 -5.62 16.52 7.82
N LEU A 29 -4.32 16.29 7.70
CA LEU A 29 -3.73 14.96 7.44
C LEU A 29 -3.15 14.43 8.76
N ALA A 30 -3.81 13.46 9.39
CA ALA A 30 -3.39 12.85 10.64
C ALA A 30 -2.60 11.55 10.37
N GLU A 31 -1.38 11.47 10.93
CA GLU A 31 -0.52 10.27 10.86
C GLU A 31 -0.17 9.82 12.28
N ARG A 32 -0.49 8.56 12.61
CA ARG A 32 -0.27 7.99 13.95
C ARG A 32 1.19 7.87 14.36
N ALA A 33 2.08 7.76 13.38
CA ALA A 33 3.51 7.59 13.63
C ALA A 33 4.28 8.90 13.46
N LYS A 34 5.46 8.95 14.07
CA LYS A 34 6.46 9.96 13.78
C LYS A 34 7.02 9.75 12.36
N MET A 35 7.01 10.79 11.55
CA MET A 35 7.58 10.75 10.19
C MET A 35 9.05 11.19 10.19
N PRO A 36 9.94 10.53 9.42
CA PRO A 36 9.72 9.37 8.57
C PRO A 36 9.46 8.10 9.38
N ARG A 37 8.49 7.28 8.96
CA ARG A 37 8.16 6.02 9.63
C ARG A 37 8.52 4.81 8.79
N TYR A 38 8.90 3.73 9.45
CA TYR A 38 9.07 2.44 8.79
C TYR A 38 7.72 1.87 8.30
N LYS A 39 7.72 1.28 7.12
CA LYS A 39 6.63 0.45 6.58
C LYS A 39 7.26 -0.71 5.84
N SER A 40 6.92 -1.93 6.25
CA SER A 40 7.34 -3.14 5.55
C SER A 40 6.86 -3.13 4.10
N CYS A 41 7.78 -3.26 3.16
CA CYS A 41 7.52 -3.23 1.72
C CYS A 41 8.82 -3.51 0.96
N SER A 42 8.72 -4.18 -0.18
CA SER A 42 9.84 -4.29 -1.13
C SER A 42 10.38 -2.93 -1.58
N GLY A 43 9.49 -1.91 -1.63
CA GLY A 43 9.86 -0.55 -2.07
C GLY A 43 10.05 -0.42 -3.57
N GLN A 44 9.58 -1.39 -4.33
CA GLN A 44 9.63 -1.33 -5.80
C GLN A 44 8.49 -0.44 -6.31
N LEU A 45 8.83 0.65 -6.97
CA LEU A 45 7.91 1.51 -7.70
C LEU A 45 7.93 1.12 -9.17
N ILE A 46 6.82 0.64 -9.68
CA ILE A 46 6.65 0.27 -11.09
C ILE A 46 6.47 1.53 -11.96
N GLN A 47 6.65 1.41 -13.28
CA GLN A 47 6.52 2.54 -14.21
C GLN A 47 5.19 3.28 -14.02
N LYS A 48 4.07 2.57 -13.84
CA LYS A 48 2.76 3.19 -13.55
C LYS A 48 2.83 4.13 -12.34
N THR A 49 3.53 3.73 -11.28
CA THR A 49 3.68 4.59 -10.09
C THR A 49 4.46 5.87 -10.41
N LEU A 50 5.52 5.75 -11.21
CA LEU A 50 6.34 6.90 -11.61
C LEU A 50 5.53 7.88 -12.43
N ASP A 51 4.76 7.39 -13.40
CA ASP A 51 3.88 8.21 -14.25
C ASP A 51 2.79 8.93 -13.43
N LEU A 52 2.22 8.25 -12.42
CA LEU A 52 1.21 8.84 -11.53
C LEU A 52 1.84 9.90 -10.61
N VAL A 53 3.05 9.66 -10.10
CA VAL A 53 3.77 10.64 -9.28
C VAL A 53 4.06 11.89 -10.11
N GLU A 54 4.64 11.75 -11.28
CA GLU A 54 4.93 12.90 -12.15
C GLU A 54 3.66 13.68 -12.51
N ARG A 55 2.57 12.96 -12.83
CA ARG A 55 1.27 13.57 -13.18
C ARG A 55 0.62 14.31 -12.03
N TYR A 56 0.61 13.73 -10.81
CA TYR A 56 -0.15 14.26 -9.69
C TYR A 56 0.66 15.12 -8.73
N PHE A 57 1.99 15.00 -8.76
CA PHE A 57 2.89 15.78 -7.90
C PHE A 57 3.74 16.80 -8.70
N GLY A 58 3.69 16.75 -10.04
CA GLY A 58 4.35 17.71 -10.93
C GLY A 58 5.87 17.53 -11.01
N GLU A 59 6.42 16.46 -10.43
CA GLU A 59 7.86 16.18 -10.46
C GLU A 59 8.12 14.66 -10.33
N PRO A 60 9.27 14.17 -10.79
CA PRO A 60 9.64 12.77 -10.63
C PRO A 60 9.94 12.43 -9.16
N VAL A 61 9.91 11.11 -8.85
CA VAL A 61 10.34 10.62 -7.54
C VAL A 61 11.77 11.05 -7.24
N PRO A 62 12.03 11.78 -6.12
CA PRO A 62 13.36 12.31 -5.85
C PRO A 62 14.39 11.24 -5.52
N LEU A 63 15.64 11.46 -5.93
CA LEU A 63 16.76 10.57 -5.60
C LEU A 63 16.94 10.36 -4.10
N SER A 64 16.62 11.37 -3.28
CA SER A 64 16.70 11.30 -1.82
C SER A 64 15.77 10.27 -1.17
N THR A 65 14.79 9.76 -1.92
CA THR A 65 13.88 8.70 -1.45
C THR A 65 14.33 7.31 -1.88
N MET A 66 15.30 7.22 -2.79
CA MET A 66 15.73 5.97 -3.40
C MET A 66 16.78 5.25 -2.54
N CYS A 67 16.86 3.94 -2.74
CA CYS A 67 17.93 3.07 -2.24
C CYS A 67 18.65 2.38 -3.42
N THR A 68 19.86 1.90 -3.19
CA THR A 68 20.63 1.19 -4.23
C THR A 68 20.24 -0.30 -4.31
N PRO A 69 20.14 -0.85 -5.55
CA PRO A 69 20.18 -0.15 -6.82
C PRO A 69 18.97 0.77 -6.97
N THR A 70 19.16 2.00 -7.47
CA THR A 70 18.06 2.97 -7.62
C THR A 70 17.09 2.58 -8.73
N GLU A 71 17.59 1.86 -9.74
CA GLU A 71 16.82 1.35 -10.87
C GLU A 71 16.29 -0.06 -10.56
N ASN A 72 15.01 -0.29 -10.84
CA ASN A 72 14.43 -1.60 -10.99
C ASN A 72 14.11 -1.84 -12.46
N ARG A 73 14.58 -2.97 -13.01
CA ARG A 73 14.42 -3.33 -14.43
C ARG A 73 13.23 -4.22 -14.71
N GLY A 74 12.53 -4.63 -13.65
CA GLY A 74 11.34 -5.45 -13.80
C GLY A 74 11.17 -6.52 -12.72
N VAL A 75 10.32 -7.48 -13.04
CA VAL A 75 9.96 -8.60 -12.17
C VAL A 75 10.32 -9.91 -12.87
N ILE A 76 10.94 -10.82 -12.14
CA ILE A 76 11.13 -12.21 -12.55
C ILE A 76 10.23 -13.06 -11.68
N LEU A 77 9.24 -13.70 -12.31
CA LEU A 77 8.20 -14.46 -11.65
C LEU A 77 8.36 -15.94 -11.98
N THR A 78 8.42 -16.79 -10.95
CA THR A 78 8.36 -18.24 -11.09
C THR A 78 6.97 -18.74 -10.70
N ASP A 79 6.27 -19.39 -11.63
CA ASP A 79 4.93 -19.93 -11.40
C ASP A 79 4.94 -21.15 -10.45
N ASP A 80 3.78 -21.71 -10.15
CA ASP A 80 3.62 -22.87 -9.28
C ASP A 80 4.21 -24.17 -9.87
N ARG A 81 4.47 -24.21 -11.18
CA ARG A 81 5.10 -25.32 -11.91
C ARG A 81 6.60 -25.17 -12.08
N GLY A 82 7.16 -24.04 -11.62
CA GLY A 82 8.58 -23.74 -11.73
C GLY A 82 9.00 -23.08 -13.05
N ASN A 83 8.05 -22.67 -13.91
CA ASN A 83 8.37 -21.90 -15.11
C ASN A 83 8.68 -20.44 -14.71
N THR A 84 9.73 -19.89 -15.29
CA THR A 84 10.19 -18.53 -14.99
C THR A 84 9.84 -17.58 -16.12
N PHE A 85 9.22 -16.46 -15.78
CA PHE A 85 8.82 -15.38 -16.68
C PHE A 85 9.53 -14.09 -16.29
N ARG A 86 10.09 -13.41 -17.27
CA ARG A 86 10.76 -12.13 -17.09
C ARG A 86 9.93 -11.01 -17.68
N PHE A 87 9.48 -10.10 -16.83
CA PHE A 87 8.72 -8.91 -17.21
C PHE A 87 9.61 -7.68 -17.06
N GLU A 88 10.09 -7.16 -18.18
CA GLU A 88 10.92 -5.96 -18.19
C GLU A 88 10.05 -4.71 -18.15
N GLN A 89 10.31 -3.85 -17.20
CA GLN A 89 9.69 -2.54 -17.08
C GLN A 89 10.60 -1.60 -16.29
N SER A 90 10.58 -0.32 -16.61
CA SER A 90 11.29 0.66 -15.80
C SER A 90 10.62 0.82 -14.43
N GLY A 91 11.43 0.96 -13.41
CA GLY A 91 10.97 1.18 -12.05
C GLY A 91 12.05 1.85 -11.20
N ARG A 92 11.71 2.13 -9.95
CA ARG A 92 12.64 2.68 -8.95
C ARG A 92 12.53 1.90 -7.66
N ASN A 93 13.65 1.85 -6.96
CA ASN A 93 13.76 1.20 -5.65
C ASN A 93 13.84 2.28 -4.57
N VAL A 94 12.89 2.29 -3.64
CA VAL A 94 12.80 3.33 -2.60
C VAL A 94 12.68 2.74 -1.20
N TRP A 95 13.09 3.53 -0.19
CA TRP A 95 12.64 3.32 1.17
C TRP A 95 11.26 3.98 1.36
N ARG A 96 10.27 3.19 1.79
CA ARG A 96 8.93 3.70 2.08
C ARG A 96 8.92 4.81 3.14
N SER A 97 9.85 4.76 4.09
CA SER A 97 10.00 5.82 5.08
C SER A 97 10.27 7.19 4.45
N SER A 98 11.22 7.25 3.52
CA SER A 98 11.59 8.48 2.80
C SER A 98 10.55 8.86 1.76
N PHE A 99 10.03 7.89 1.01
CA PHE A 99 9.01 8.13 -0.01
C PHE A 99 7.68 8.61 0.58
N ASP A 100 7.15 7.94 1.61
CA ASP A 100 5.90 8.35 2.26
C ASP A 100 6.05 9.72 2.94
N LYS A 101 7.23 10.00 3.54
CA LYS A 101 7.49 11.34 4.08
C LYS A 101 7.46 12.41 3.00
N TRP A 102 8.11 12.16 1.85
CA TRP A 102 8.08 13.09 0.73
C TRP A 102 6.65 13.36 0.24
N LEU A 103 5.80 12.33 0.10
CA LEU A 103 4.39 12.51 -0.26
C LEU A 103 3.63 13.37 0.77
N ALA A 104 3.87 13.15 2.07
CA ALA A 104 3.27 13.96 3.13
C ALA A 104 3.78 15.41 3.14
N ASP A 105 5.08 15.62 2.86
CA ASP A 105 5.65 16.97 2.71
C ASP A 105 5.04 17.71 1.51
N LYS A 106 4.69 17.00 0.42
CA LYS A 106 3.96 17.58 -0.71
C LYS A 106 2.52 17.98 -0.36
N ALA A 107 1.85 17.20 0.48
CA ALA A 107 0.54 17.59 1.00
C ALA A 107 0.67 18.85 1.89
N ALA A 108 1.69 18.92 2.73
CA ALA A 108 1.96 20.11 3.56
C ALA A 108 2.30 21.34 2.69
N ALA A 109 3.08 21.19 1.63
CA ALA A 109 3.41 22.25 0.69
C ALA A 109 2.18 22.78 -0.09
N ALA A 110 1.14 21.94 -0.22
CA ALA A 110 -0.17 22.32 -0.75
C ALA A 110 -1.12 22.89 0.33
N GLU A 111 -0.57 23.27 1.49
CA GLU A 111 -1.30 23.86 2.63
C GLU A 111 -2.19 22.90 3.42
N ALA A 112 -2.05 21.57 3.28
CA ALA A 112 -2.65 20.64 4.22
C ALA A 112 -1.93 20.73 5.58
N GLU A 113 -2.69 20.81 6.67
CA GLU A 113 -2.15 20.69 8.03
C GLU A 113 -1.77 19.24 8.31
N VAL A 114 -0.50 18.95 8.63
CA VAL A 114 -0.01 17.59 8.88
C VAL A 114 0.22 17.36 10.38
N ALA A 115 -0.67 16.61 11.01
CA ALA A 115 -0.56 16.21 12.42
C ALA A 115 0.11 14.83 12.51
N LYS A 116 1.41 14.83 12.87
CA LYS A 116 2.20 13.62 13.12
C LYS A 116 1.94 13.11 14.54
N GLU A 117 2.22 11.84 14.80
CA GLU A 117 2.02 11.19 16.11
C GLU A 117 0.57 11.35 16.62
N THR A 118 -0.37 11.38 15.65
CA THR A 118 -1.79 11.62 15.88
C THR A 118 -2.61 10.49 15.26
N ALA A 119 -3.17 9.62 16.11
CA ALA A 119 -3.99 8.49 15.71
C ALA A 119 -5.47 8.85 15.74
N ALA A 120 -6.22 8.47 14.69
CA ALA A 120 -7.67 8.49 14.73
C ALA A 120 -8.19 7.23 15.42
N LEU A 121 -8.99 7.42 16.46
CA LEU A 121 -9.51 6.31 17.27
C LEU A 121 -10.93 5.90 16.88
N ALA A 122 -11.76 6.87 16.49
CA ALA A 122 -13.16 6.66 16.12
C ALA A 122 -13.66 7.86 15.29
N CYS A 123 -14.77 7.66 14.59
CA CYS A 123 -15.51 8.75 13.97
C CYS A 123 -17.03 8.52 14.14
N GLU A 124 -17.74 9.61 14.31
CA GLU A 124 -19.21 9.65 14.44
C GLU A 124 -19.77 10.56 13.37
N GLN A 125 -20.66 10.02 12.54
CA GLN A 125 -21.29 10.78 11.46
C GLN A 125 -22.59 11.44 11.94
N ARG A 126 -22.76 12.69 11.52
CA ARG A 126 -24.03 13.45 11.61
C ARG A 126 -24.50 13.83 10.21
N SER A 127 -25.64 14.49 10.12
CA SER A 127 -26.20 14.89 8.82
C SER A 127 -25.27 15.81 8.00
N ASP A 128 -24.54 16.68 8.67
CA ASP A 128 -23.75 17.75 8.07
C ASP A 128 -22.24 17.66 8.32
N ALA A 129 -21.80 16.84 9.27
CA ALA A 129 -20.40 16.71 9.68
C ALA A 129 -20.05 15.32 10.20
N VAL A 130 -18.76 15.09 10.36
CA VAL A 130 -18.17 13.92 11.04
C VAL A 130 -17.31 14.45 12.18
N THR A 131 -17.50 13.92 13.39
CA THR A 131 -16.63 14.15 14.53
C THR A 131 -15.62 13.01 14.61
N VAL A 132 -14.32 13.33 14.58
CA VAL A 132 -13.22 12.36 14.68
C VAL A 132 -12.57 12.48 16.05
N THR A 133 -12.45 11.35 16.76
CA THR A 133 -11.68 11.27 17.99
C THR A 133 -10.21 11.00 17.63
N LEU A 134 -9.34 11.92 17.99
CA LEU A 134 -7.90 11.88 17.76
C LEU A 134 -7.14 11.70 19.07
N LYS A 135 -6.00 11.01 19.02
CA LYS A 135 -5.07 10.86 20.13
C LYS A 135 -3.67 11.23 19.70
N SER A 136 -3.04 12.18 20.42
CA SER A 136 -1.64 12.58 20.26
C SER A 136 -0.94 12.46 21.62
N GLY A 137 0.03 11.55 21.73
CA GLY A 137 0.61 11.19 23.02
C GLY A 137 -0.46 10.69 24.00
N GLU A 138 -0.54 11.29 25.19
CA GLU A 138 -1.56 10.99 26.20
C GLU A 138 -2.85 11.81 26.02
N HIS A 139 -2.85 12.78 25.11
CA HIS A 139 -3.98 13.68 24.93
C HIS A 139 -4.96 13.15 23.91
N THR A 140 -6.23 13.00 24.32
CA THR A 140 -7.34 12.63 23.43
C THR A 140 -8.26 13.83 23.26
N TYR A 141 -8.61 14.16 22.03
CA TYR A 141 -9.45 15.30 21.68
C TYR A 141 -10.31 14.97 20.45
N THR A 142 -11.22 15.85 20.11
CA THR A 142 -12.07 15.68 18.94
C THR A 142 -11.90 16.84 17.96
N GLU A 143 -11.94 16.50 16.67
CA GLU A 143 -12.01 17.46 15.58
C GLU A 143 -13.23 17.18 14.71
N GLN A 144 -13.74 18.21 14.06
CA GLN A 144 -14.87 18.11 13.17
C GLN A 144 -14.50 18.42 11.73
N ALA A 145 -15.06 17.66 10.80
CA ALA A 145 -14.93 17.91 9.37
C ALA A 145 -16.24 17.61 8.62
N ARG A 146 -16.37 18.16 7.42
CA ARG A 146 -17.49 17.79 6.53
C ARG A 146 -17.36 16.37 6.01
N TYR A 147 -16.12 15.91 5.79
CA TYR A 147 -15.79 14.56 5.33
C TYR A 147 -14.57 14.01 6.07
N VAL A 148 -14.48 12.69 6.07
CA VAL A 148 -13.29 11.93 6.48
C VAL A 148 -12.84 11.05 5.33
N VAL A 149 -11.54 11.02 5.08
CA VAL A 149 -10.88 10.05 4.19
C VAL A 149 -10.08 9.10 5.05
N ASP A 150 -10.47 7.82 5.06
CA ASP A 150 -9.72 6.76 5.73
C ASP A 150 -8.73 6.14 4.75
N GLY A 151 -7.46 6.48 4.91
CA GLY A 151 -6.29 5.96 4.21
C GLY A 151 -5.34 5.19 5.12
N GLU A 152 -5.83 4.56 6.20
CA GLU A 152 -5.02 3.86 7.20
C GLU A 152 -4.32 2.60 6.68
N GLY A 153 -4.66 2.17 5.46
CA GLY A 153 -4.11 0.96 4.85
C GLY A 153 -4.67 -0.30 5.52
N VAL A 154 -3.80 -1.29 5.76
CA VAL A 154 -4.20 -2.60 6.29
C VAL A 154 -4.88 -2.52 7.66
N THR A 155 -4.60 -1.50 8.46
CA THR A 155 -5.20 -1.39 9.79
C THR A 155 -6.67 -1.03 9.76
N GLY A 156 -7.09 -0.11 8.88
CA GLY A 156 -8.48 0.27 8.63
C GLY A 156 -9.33 0.40 9.91
N THR A 157 -8.79 1.05 10.97
CA THR A 157 -9.43 1.09 12.29
C THR A 157 -10.79 1.78 12.24
N LEU A 158 -10.87 2.90 11.51
CA LEU A 158 -12.13 3.63 11.36
C LEU A 158 -13.13 2.81 10.54
N LYS A 159 -12.70 2.22 9.43
CA LYS A 159 -13.54 1.35 8.59
C LYS A 159 -14.14 0.20 9.39
N ARG A 160 -13.31 -0.55 10.14
CA ARG A 160 -13.78 -1.68 10.94
C ARG A 160 -14.82 -1.26 11.97
N LYS A 161 -14.58 -0.16 12.68
CA LYS A 161 -15.52 0.37 13.67
C LYS A 161 -16.82 0.85 13.04
N LEU A 162 -16.74 1.44 11.85
CA LEU A 162 -17.89 2.00 11.15
C LEU A 162 -18.77 0.92 10.50
N THR A 163 -18.16 -0.12 9.94
CA THR A 163 -18.85 -1.16 9.16
C THR A 163 -19.11 -2.44 9.95
N GLY A 164 -18.39 -2.67 11.05
CA GLY A 164 -18.40 -3.94 11.79
C GLY A 164 -17.78 -5.11 11.01
N GLN A 165 -17.12 -4.85 9.88
CA GLN A 165 -16.50 -5.89 9.06
C GLN A 165 -15.05 -6.12 9.49
N GLU A 166 -14.72 -7.38 9.76
CA GLU A 166 -13.34 -7.80 9.98
C GLU A 166 -12.71 -8.24 8.64
N PRO A 167 -11.58 -7.66 8.25
CA PRO A 167 -10.90 -8.03 7.01
C PRO A 167 -10.16 -9.36 7.17
N GLU A 168 -10.03 -10.07 6.05
CA GLU A 168 -9.11 -11.19 5.96
C GLU A 168 -7.69 -10.69 5.67
N TYR A 169 -6.70 -11.28 6.34
CA TYR A 169 -5.31 -10.90 6.20
C TYR A 169 -4.44 -12.00 5.62
N ILE A 170 -3.36 -11.58 4.97
CA ILE A 170 -2.18 -12.36 4.67
C ILE A 170 -1.08 -11.84 5.59
N THR A 171 -0.35 -12.75 6.24
CA THR A 171 0.81 -12.41 7.04
C THR A 171 2.06 -12.49 6.18
N THR A 172 2.89 -11.46 6.24
CA THR A 172 4.20 -11.43 5.59
C THR A 172 5.30 -11.47 6.63
N TYR A 173 6.38 -12.15 6.32
CA TYR A 173 7.62 -12.13 7.08
C TYR A 173 8.77 -11.86 6.13
N GLN A 174 9.63 -10.93 6.49
CA GLN A 174 10.83 -10.63 5.70
C GLN A 174 12.05 -10.36 6.57
N THR A 175 13.22 -10.67 6.03
CA THR A 175 14.51 -10.38 6.66
C THR A 175 15.36 -9.51 5.75
N TYR A 176 16.23 -8.74 6.38
CA TYR A 176 17.29 -7.96 5.72
C TYR A 176 18.63 -8.54 6.12
N ASN A 177 19.46 -8.92 5.16
CA ASN A 177 20.64 -9.69 5.42
C ASN A 177 21.87 -9.11 4.73
N GLN A 178 23.04 -9.21 5.39
CA GLN A 178 24.33 -9.16 4.72
C GLN A 178 24.65 -10.52 4.15
N GLY A 179 25.28 -10.56 2.97
CA GLY A 179 25.62 -11.80 2.32
C GLY A 179 25.75 -11.66 0.81
N SER A 180 25.68 -12.79 0.11
CA SER A 180 25.79 -12.85 -1.35
C SER A 180 24.77 -13.81 -1.95
N ILE A 181 24.42 -13.58 -3.22
CA ILE A 181 23.51 -14.40 -4.01
C ILE A 181 23.81 -14.23 -5.49
N ALA A 182 23.57 -15.26 -6.30
CA ALA A 182 23.80 -15.26 -7.76
C ALA A 182 22.55 -14.79 -8.52
N LEU A 183 21.97 -13.65 -8.13
CA LEU A 183 20.81 -13.02 -8.79
C LEU A 183 21.11 -11.56 -9.10
N ASP A 184 20.54 -11.04 -10.20
CA ASP A 184 20.69 -9.63 -10.59
C ASP A 184 19.93 -8.72 -9.59
N PRO A 185 20.61 -7.82 -8.87
CA PRO A 185 19.97 -6.97 -7.86
C PRO A 185 19.00 -5.93 -8.44
N HIS A 186 18.96 -5.74 -9.75
CA HIS A 186 18.07 -4.81 -10.43
C HIS A 186 16.67 -5.37 -10.71
N PHE A 187 16.39 -6.63 -10.33
CA PHE A 187 15.09 -7.24 -10.49
C PHE A 187 14.46 -7.56 -9.14
N PHE A 188 13.14 -7.48 -9.12
CA PHE A 188 12.33 -8.10 -8.06
C PHE A 188 12.02 -9.53 -8.49
N TYR A 189 12.29 -10.48 -7.61
CA TYR A 189 11.99 -11.89 -7.85
C TYR A 189 10.83 -12.33 -6.98
N ALA A 190 9.88 -13.07 -7.57
CA ALA A 190 8.79 -13.69 -6.84
C ALA A 190 8.60 -15.15 -7.26
N TRP A 191 8.33 -16.01 -6.29
CA TRP A 191 8.04 -17.43 -6.47
C TRP A 191 6.64 -17.71 -5.97
N LEU A 192 5.79 -18.27 -6.84
CA LEU A 192 4.42 -18.67 -6.52
C LEU A 192 4.31 -20.17 -6.20
N GLN A 193 5.43 -20.84 -5.94
CA GLN A 193 5.51 -22.26 -5.68
C GLN A 193 4.93 -22.60 -4.30
N PRO A 194 3.94 -23.52 -4.20
CA PRO A 194 3.24 -23.84 -2.95
C PRO A 194 4.15 -24.40 -1.84
N ASP A 195 5.27 -25.01 -2.23
CA ASP A 195 6.27 -25.53 -1.27
C ASP A 195 7.06 -24.41 -0.58
N LEU A 196 7.16 -23.24 -1.21
CA LEU A 196 7.94 -22.10 -0.71
C LEU A 196 7.08 -21.08 0.01
N SER A 197 5.80 -20.97 -0.33
CA SER A 197 4.88 -20.01 0.27
C SER A 197 3.44 -20.41 -0.01
N GLN A 198 2.51 -20.00 0.85
CA GLN A 198 1.08 -20.14 0.59
C GLN A 198 0.52 -19.05 -0.34
N TYR A 199 1.33 -18.01 -0.65
CA TYR A 199 0.94 -16.91 -1.51
C TYR A 199 2.08 -16.55 -2.46
N ASP A 200 3.15 -15.91 -1.97
CA ASP A 200 4.38 -15.66 -2.70
C ASP A 200 5.59 -15.66 -1.76
N ALA A 201 6.74 -16.05 -2.29
CA ALA A 201 8.04 -15.79 -1.69
C ALA A 201 8.79 -14.80 -2.58
N TRP A 202 9.62 -13.92 -2.01
CA TRP A 202 10.28 -12.89 -2.80
C TRP A 202 11.71 -12.62 -2.38
N PHE A 203 12.47 -12.05 -3.33
CA PHE A 203 13.79 -11.52 -3.14
C PHE A 203 13.95 -10.18 -3.86
N ASN A 204 14.59 -9.23 -3.21
CA ASN A 204 15.10 -8.02 -3.81
C ASN A 204 16.28 -7.46 -3.01
N VAL A 205 16.94 -6.42 -3.52
CA VAL A 205 18.09 -5.78 -2.86
C VAL A 205 17.75 -4.34 -2.49
N LYS A 206 18.20 -3.89 -1.30
CA LYS A 206 18.10 -2.49 -0.83
C LYS A 206 19.38 -2.10 -0.11
N ASP A 207 20.11 -1.12 -0.68
CA ASP A 207 21.39 -0.63 -0.13
C ASP A 207 22.38 -1.77 0.19
N GLY A 208 22.50 -2.73 -0.74
CA GLY A 208 23.35 -3.90 -0.58
C GLY A 208 22.80 -4.97 0.36
N GLN A 209 21.67 -4.75 1.01
CA GLN A 209 21.02 -5.75 1.87
C GLN A 209 20.16 -6.68 1.03
N LEU A 210 20.30 -7.99 1.25
CA LEU A 210 19.46 -9.01 0.66
C LEU A 210 18.13 -9.07 1.43
N VAL A 211 17.04 -8.72 0.78
CA VAL A 211 15.69 -8.78 1.35
C VAL A 211 15.03 -10.05 0.88
N LEU A 212 14.71 -10.93 1.82
CA LEU A 212 14.07 -12.22 1.59
C LEU A 212 12.77 -12.28 2.36
N GLY A 213 11.70 -12.70 1.76
CA GLY A 213 10.42 -12.76 2.45
C GLY A 213 9.47 -13.82 1.90
N VAL A 214 8.47 -14.12 2.71
CA VAL A 214 7.35 -15.02 2.36
C VAL A 214 6.04 -14.43 2.84
N SER A 215 4.94 -14.77 2.17
CA SER A 215 3.60 -14.44 2.58
C SER A 215 2.74 -15.70 2.74
N VAL A 216 1.97 -15.77 3.82
CA VAL A 216 1.17 -16.93 4.17
C VAL A 216 -0.24 -16.53 4.62
N ARG A 217 -1.20 -17.43 4.44
CA ARG A 217 -2.55 -17.33 5.03
C ARG A 217 -2.57 -17.79 6.49
N ASP A 218 -1.85 -18.87 6.76
CA ASP A 218 -1.68 -19.44 8.09
C ASP A 218 -0.41 -18.90 8.75
N SER A 219 -0.58 -17.91 9.61
CA SER A 219 0.54 -17.22 10.26
C SER A 219 1.39 -18.15 11.17
N GLU A 220 0.84 -19.28 11.65
CA GLU A 220 1.57 -20.22 12.47
C GLU A 220 2.63 -21.00 11.67
N ARG A 221 2.46 -21.10 10.37
CA ARG A 221 3.36 -21.81 9.46
C ARG A 221 4.42 -20.91 8.81
N ILE A 222 4.46 -19.63 9.13
CA ILE A 222 5.32 -18.67 8.42
C ILE A 222 6.81 -19.00 8.54
N ASP A 223 7.24 -19.43 9.69
CA ASP A 223 8.66 -19.79 9.94
C ASP A 223 9.06 -21.07 9.18
N GLU A 224 8.14 -22.03 9.04
CA GLU A 224 8.32 -23.24 8.23
C GLU A 224 8.55 -22.88 6.76
N TYR A 225 7.66 -22.06 6.19
CA TYR A 225 7.77 -21.62 4.79
C TYR A 225 9.01 -20.78 4.55
N PHE A 226 9.34 -19.89 5.48
CA PHE A 226 10.55 -19.09 5.37
C PHE A 226 11.81 -19.95 5.38
N ALA A 227 11.90 -20.95 6.25
CA ALA A 227 13.03 -21.88 6.29
C ALA A 227 13.17 -22.68 4.98
N ARG A 228 12.05 -23.16 4.39
CA ARG A 228 12.05 -23.82 3.09
C ARG A 228 12.53 -22.89 1.97
N PHE A 229 12.06 -21.64 1.99
CA PHE A 229 12.49 -20.64 1.00
C PHE A 229 13.98 -20.34 1.11
N ILE A 230 14.52 -20.17 2.31
CA ILE A 230 15.96 -19.96 2.50
C ILE A 230 16.77 -21.16 1.98
N ALA A 231 16.36 -22.39 2.28
CA ALA A 231 17.02 -23.59 1.78
C ALA A 231 17.00 -23.66 0.24
N TYR A 232 15.85 -23.35 -0.38
CA TYR A 232 15.72 -23.25 -1.83
C TYR A 232 16.68 -22.20 -2.42
N MET A 233 16.76 -21.02 -1.82
CA MET A 233 17.64 -19.94 -2.29
C MET A 233 19.12 -20.30 -2.15
N GLN A 234 19.47 -21.04 -1.11
CA GLN A 234 20.85 -21.58 -0.92
C GLN A 234 21.20 -22.59 -2.02
N GLU A 235 20.29 -23.54 -2.28
CA GLU A 235 20.53 -24.61 -3.25
C GLU A 235 20.53 -24.09 -4.71
N LYS A 236 19.54 -23.30 -5.07
CA LYS A 236 19.31 -22.90 -6.48
C LYS A 236 20.05 -21.62 -6.88
N HIS A 237 20.28 -20.70 -5.95
CA HIS A 237 20.82 -19.38 -6.24
C HIS A 237 22.09 -19.03 -5.45
N GLY A 238 22.66 -20.02 -4.73
CA GLY A 238 23.92 -19.84 -4.00
C GLY A 238 23.85 -18.80 -2.89
N LEU A 239 22.66 -18.61 -2.28
CA LEU A 239 22.48 -17.67 -1.17
C LEU A 239 23.44 -18.01 -0.01
N ARG A 240 24.19 -17.01 0.45
CA ARG A 240 25.00 -17.06 1.66
C ARG A 240 24.62 -15.89 2.55
N ILE A 241 24.04 -16.16 3.71
CA ILE A 241 23.75 -15.17 4.74
C ILE A 241 24.91 -15.15 5.72
N GLU A 242 25.59 -14.00 5.81
CA GLU A 242 26.66 -13.76 6.78
C GLU A 242 26.09 -13.23 8.10
N LYS A 243 25.08 -12.35 8.01
CA LYS A 243 24.42 -11.75 9.16
C LYS A 243 23.01 -11.30 8.82
N GLN A 244 22.04 -11.65 9.65
CA GLN A 244 20.72 -11.05 9.62
C GLN A 244 20.76 -9.70 10.36
N LEU A 245 20.34 -8.64 9.69
CA LEU A 245 20.38 -7.27 10.22
C LEU A 245 19.07 -6.88 10.88
N LYS A 246 17.96 -7.33 10.28
CA LYS A 246 16.61 -7.00 10.69
C LYS A 246 15.64 -8.06 10.20
N GLU A 247 14.54 -8.19 10.92
CA GLU A 247 13.35 -8.93 10.47
C GLU A 247 12.10 -8.14 10.80
N ASP A 248 11.02 -8.40 10.09
CA ASP A 248 9.72 -7.87 10.43
C ASP A 248 8.58 -8.79 9.96
N ARG A 249 7.47 -8.72 10.69
CA ARG A 249 6.20 -9.34 10.31
C ARG A 249 5.19 -8.24 10.06
N TRP A 250 4.41 -8.38 8.98
CA TRP A 250 3.40 -7.39 8.60
C TRP A 250 2.14 -8.09 8.11
N LEU A 251 1.07 -7.30 7.98
CA LEU A 251 -0.20 -7.75 7.43
C LEU A 251 -0.45 -7.05 6.09
N LEU A 252 -1.11 -7.77 5.18
CA LEU A 252 -1.75 -7.23 3.97
C LEU A 252 -3.20 -7.68 3.96
N HIS A 253 -4.09 -6.87 3.39
CA HIS A 253 -5.43 -7.35 3.11
C HIS A 253 -5.38 -8.46 2.07
N ARG A 254 -6.12 -9.53 2.32
CA ARG A 254 -6.32 -10.57 1.30
C ARG A 254 -7.18 -10.02 0.18
N VAL A 255 -6.62 -9.96 -1.02
CA VAL A 255 -7.39 -9.62 -2.21
C VAL A 255 -8.35 -10.77 -2.49
N ARG A 256 -9.63 -10.45 -2.70
CA ARG A 256 -10.69 -11.43 -2.98
C ARG A 256 -11.01 -11.48 -4.47
N PRO A 257 -11.61 -12.59 -4.96
CA PRO A 257 -12.09 -12.68 -6.33
C PRO A 257 -12.97 -11.48 -6.72
N GLY A 258 -12.80 -11.00 -7.96
CA GLY A 258 -13.53 -9.83 -8.45
C GLY A 258 -13.01 -8.49 -7.93
N CYS A 259 -11.98 -8.50 -7.06
CA CYS A 259 -11.36 -7.30 -6.48
C CYS A 259 -12.42 -6.30 -5.97
N PRO A 260 -13.26 -6.69 -4.99
CA PRO A 260 -14.32 -5.81 -4.49
C PRO A 260 -13.71 -4.58 -3.83
N ILE A 261 -14.29 -3.41 -4.13
CA ILE A 261 -13.87 -2.14 -3.57
C ILE A 261 -15.01 -1.57 -2.72
N ASP A 262 -14.66 -1.14 -1.53
CA ASP A 262 -15.53 -0.41 -0.63
C ASP A 262 -15.14 1.07 -0.64
N HIS A 263 -15.99 1.90 -1.21
CA HIS A 263 -15.69 3.33 -1.40
C HIS A 263 -15.99 4.19 -0.18
N GLY A 264 -16.71 3.65 0.82
CA GLY A 264 -17.05 4.38 2.03
C GLY A 264 -18.53 4.31 2.42
N VAL A 265 -18.84 4.97 3.53
CA VAL A 265 -20.19 5.06 4.10
C VAL A 265 -20.50 6.52 4.44
N GLY A 266 -21.51 7.09 3.77
CA GLY A 266 -21.95 8.46 4.01
C GLY A 266 -20.85 9.49 3.74
N ARG A 267 -20.37 10.14 4.81
CA ARG A 267 -19.30 11.17 4.74
C ARG A 267 -17.91 10.63 5.04
N VAL A 268 -17.78 9.33 5.32
CA VAL A 268 -16.49 8.66 5.54
C VAL A 268 -16.16 7.82 4.32
N LEU A 269 -15.12 8.20 3.59
CA LEU A 269 -14.71 7.60 2.32
C LEU A 269 -13.40 6.84 2.53
N PHE A 270 -13.22 5.75 1.81
CA PHE A 270 -12.05 4.88 1.95
C PHE A 270 -11.14 5.00 0.72
N ALA A 271 -9.83 5.02 0.94
CA ALA A 271 -8.83 5.09 -0.13
C ALA A 271 -7.69 4.09 0.08
N GLY A 272 -7.02 3.73 -1.01
CA GLY A 272 -5.91 2.78 -0.97
C GLY A 272 -6.32 1.40 -0.48
N GLU A 273 -5.44 0.75 0.25
CA GLU A 273 -5.64 -0.60 0.78
C GLU A 273 -6.85 -0.70 1.72
N THR A 274 -7.18 0.37 2.45
CA THR A 274 -8.40 0.44 3.28
C THR A 274 -9.67 0.21 2.46
N ALA A 275 -9.73 0.76 1.24
CA ALA A 275 -10.83 0.55 0.31
C ALA A 275 -10.80 -0.83 -0.39
N GLY A 276 -9.66 -1.50 -0.38
CA GLY A 276 -9.41 -2.73 -1.14
C GLY A 276 -8.59 -2.51 -2.41
N PHE A 277 -8.02 -1.32 -2.63
CA PHE A 277 -7.12 -1.05 -3.75
C PHE A 277 -5.72 -1.63 -3.49
N LEU A 278 -5.63 -2.93 -3.63
CA LEU A 278 -4.40 -3.71 -3.56
C LEU A 278 -4.38 -4.71 -4.72
N ASN A 279 -3.34 -4.66 -5.53
CA ASN A 279 -3.13 -5.61 -6.62
C ASN A 279 -2.87 -7.01 -6.03
N PRO A 280 -3.40 -8.08 -6.63
CA PRO A 280 -3.14 -9.45 -6.17
C PRO A 280 -1.67 -9.84 -6.05
N MET A 281 -0.78 -9.16 -6.79
CA MET A 281 0.68 -9.30 -6.64
C MET A 281 1.28 -8.49 -5.47
N GLY A 282 0.46 -7.94 -4.57
CA GLY A 282 0.94 -7.12 -3.45
C GLY A 282 1.38 -5.69 -3.84
N GLU A 283 1.27 -5.29 -5.11
CA GLU A 283 1.53 -3.92 -5.54
C GLU A 283 0.33 -3.04 -5.19
N GLY A 284 0.49 -2.16 -4.21
CA GLY A 284 -0.57 -1.28 -3.72
C GLY A 284 -0.23 0.21 -3.82
N VAL A 285 1.02 0.57 -4.17
CA VAL A 285 1.44 1.99 -4.13
C VAL A 285 0.80 2.78 -5.28
N SER A 286 0.81 2.25 -6.51
CA SER A 286 0.17 2.90 -7.65
C SER A 286 -1.33 3.04 -7.44
N SER A 287 -1.97 1.98 -6.98
CA SER A 287 -3.41 1.97 -6.71
C SER A 287 -3.79 2.93 -5.57
N ALA A 288 -2.95 3.05 -4.56
CA ALA A 288 -3.15 3.98 -3.46
C ALA A 288 -3.07 5.44 -3.92
N ILE A 289 -2.03 5.81 -4.67
CA ILE A 289 -1.88 7.16 -5.25
C ILE A 289 -3.06 7.49 -6.16
N GLU A 290 -3.39 6.59 -7.08
CA GLU A 290 -4.47 6.80 -8.04
C GLU A 290 -5.84 6.94 -7.37
N SER A 291 -6.16 6.07 -6.39
CA SER A 291 -7.43 6.14 -5.66
C SER A 291 -7.54 7.39 -4.80
N GLY A 292 -6.45 7.82 -4.15
CA GLY A 292 -6.42 9.06 -3.36
C GLY A 292 -6.68 10.30 -4.22
N HIS A 293 -6.05 10.39 -5.39
CA HIS A 293 -6.29 11.50 -6.32
C HIS A 293 -7.73 11.51 -6.86
N ARG A 294 -8.22 10.36 -7.35
CA ARG A 294 -9.59 10.23 -7.87
C ARG A 294 -10.66 10.55 -6.83
N LEU A 295 -10.41 10.17 -5.57
CA LEU A 295 -11.27 10.54 -4.46
C LEU A 295 -11.28 12.06 -4.24
N GLY A 296 -10.11 12.70 -4.21
CA GLY A 296 -9.99 14.15 -4.06
C GLY A 296 -10.73 14.92 -5.16
N GLU A 297 -10.57 14.53 -6.42
CA GLU A 297 -11.29 15.15 -7.56
C GLU A 297 -12.82 14.92 -7.48
N ALA A 298 -13.26 13.72 -7.09
CA ALA A 298 -14.68 13.43 -6.94
C ALA A 298 -15.32 14.24 -5.79
N MET A 299 -14.59 14.40 -4.68
CA MET A 299 -15.03 15.23 -3.57
C MET A 299 -15.13 16.70 -3.98
N GLU A 300 -14.14 17.23 -4.67
CA GLU A 300 -14.17 18.62 -5.13
C GLU A 300 -15.35 18.90 -6.07
N ALA A 301 -15.61 18.00 -7.01
CA ALA A 301 -16.68 18.17 -7.98
C ALA A 301 -18.10 18.14 -7.37
N HIS A 302 -18.27 17.49 -6.22
CA HIS A 302 -19.61 17.23 -5.62
C HIS A 302 -19.64 17.53 -4.12
N PHE A 303 -18.83 18.45 -3.62
CA PHE A 303 -18.53 18.64 -2.20
C PHE A 303 -19.77 18.83 -1.30
N ASP A 304 -20.85 19.36 -1.82
CA ASP A 304 -22.07 19.62 -1.05
C ASP A 304 -23.06 18.45 -1.00
N ASP A 305 -22.84 17.41 -1.82
CA ASP A 305 -23.69 16.21 -1.88
C ASP A 305 -22.87 14.92 -1.62
N PRO A 306 -22.91 14.36 -0.39
CA PRO A 306 -22.16 13.15 -0.05
C PRO A 306 -22.52 11.92 -0.89
N LYS A 307 -23.75 11.82 -1.36
CA LYS A 307 -24.15 10.69 -2.22
C LYS A 307 -23.55 10.84 -3.62
N ALA A 308 -23.53 12.07 -4.14
CA ALA A 308 -22.90 12.35 -5.42
C ALA A 308 -21.38 12.15 -5.35
N VAL A 309 -20.71 12.56 -4.26
CA VAL A 309 -19.28 12.27 -4.02
C VAL A 309 -19.00 10.78 -4.10
N LEU A 310 -19.75 9.96 -3.36
CA LEU A 310 -19.55 8.51 -3.31
C LEU A 310 -19.74 7.86 -4.69
N SER A 311 -20.80 8.26 -5.40
CA SER A 311 -21.11 7.77 -6.75
C SER A 311 -20.06 8.18 -7.78
N ALA A 312 -19.61 9.43 -7.74
CA ALA A 312 -18.57 9.95 -8.62
C ALA A 312 -17.23 9.25 -8.37
N TYR A 313 -16.86 9.06 -7.10
CA TYR A 313 -15.65 8.32 -6.75
C TYR A 313 -15.70 6.88 -7.24
N ALA A 314 -16.79 6.16 -7.00
CA ALA A 314 -16.96 4.79 -7.49
C ALA A 314 -16.85 4.70 -9.01
N THR A 315 -17.43 5.67 -9.73
CA THR A 315 -17.34 5.75 -11.18
C THR A 315 -15.90 6.05 -11.63
N ALA A 316 -15.25 7.03 -11.03
CA ALA A 316 -13.87 7.41 -11.36
C ALA A 316 -12.86 6.29 -11.04
N ALA A 317 -13.12 5.47 -10.02
CA ALA A 317 -12.24 4.38 -9.60
C ALA A 317 -12.43 3.08 -10.41
N ARG A 318 -13.50 2.95 -11.20
CA ARG A 318 -13.78 1.74 -12.00
C ARG A 318 -12.62 1.29 -12.89
N PRO A 319 -11.93 2.16 -13.66
CA PRO A 319 -10.80 1.74 -14.48
C PRO A 319 -9.65 1.14 -13.65
N LEU A 320 -9.45 1.60 -12.41
CA LEU A 320 -8.47 1.06 -11.50
C LEU A 320 -8.87 -0.34 -10.99
N GLN A 321 -10.14 -0.54 -10.64
CA GLN A 321 -10.66 -1.86 -10.28
C GLN A 321 -10.55 -2.84 -11.46
N ASP A 322 -10.83 -2.41 -12.69
CA ASP A 322 -10.71 -3.25 -13.89
C ASP A 322 -9.24 -3.60 -14.17
N TYR A 323 -8.30 -2.69 -13.88
CA TYR A 323 -6.88 -3.01 -13.93
C TYR A 323 -6.52 -4.13 -12.92
N MET A 324 -7.01 -4.04 -11.68
CA MET A 324 -6.77 -5.07 -10.67
C MET A 324 -7.38 -6.43 -11.06
N LYS A 325 -8.56 -6.45 -11.65
CA LYS A 325 -9.18 -7.68 -12.18
C LYS A 325 -8.34 -8.33 -13.28
N ARG A 326 -7.75 -7.53 -14.17
CA ARG A 326 -6.82 -8.07 -15.19
C ARG A 326 -5.57 -8.68 -14.55
N GLN A 327 -5.01 -8.04 -13.52
CA GLN A 327 -3.89 -8.61 -12.76
C GLN A 327 -4.29 -9.92 -12.06
N TRP A 328 -5.50 -9.99 -11.53
CA TRP A 328 -6.05 -11.20 -10.95
C TRP A 328 -6.06 -12.37 -11.94
N HIS A 329 -6.59 -12.16 -13.14
CA HIS A 329 -6.61 -13.18 -14.18
C HIS A 329 -5.20 -13.66 -14.57
N LEU A 330 -4.25 -12.74 -14.63
CA LEU A 330 -2.86 -13.09 -14.92
C LEU A 330 -2.29 -14.01 -13.83
N VAL A 331 -2.40 -13.62 -12.56
CA VAL A 331 -1.82 -14.38 -11.45
C VAL A 331 -2.53 -15.72 -11.23
N SER A 332 -3.86 -15.77 -11.37
CA SER A 332 -4.63 -17.02 -11.25
C SER A 332 -4.32 -18.04 -12.36
N ALA A 333 -3.79 -17.57 -13.49
CA ALA A 333 -3.27 -18.46 -14.53
C ALA A 333 -1.87 -19.02 -14.22
N MET A 334 -1.15 -18.40 -13.30
CA MET A 334 0.23 -18.72 -12.93
C MET A 334 0.35 -19.51 -11.63
N SER A 335 -0.71 -19.55 -10.81
CA SER A 335 -0.68 -20.26 -9.53
C SER A 335 -2.05 -20.67 -9.06
N ASP A 336 -2.17 -21.95 -8.68
CA ASP A 336 -3.37 -22.50 -8.04
C ASP A 336 -3.61 -21.92 -6.63
N ALA A 337 -2.60 -21.29 -5.99
CA ALA A 337 -2.79 -20.55 -4.74
C ALA A 337 -3.78 -19.40 -4.90
N PHE A 338 -3.94 -18.88 -6.13
CA PHE A 338 -4.97 -17.91 -6.53
C PHE A 338 -6.18 -18.60 -7.20
N GLY A 339 -6.14 -19.92 -7.39
CA GLY A 339 -7.16 -20.71 -8.07
C GLY A 339 -8.46 -20.88 -7.26
N ASP A 340 -8.38 -21.00 -5.94
CA ASP A 340 -9.53 -20.99 -5.01
C ASP A 340 -10.31 -19.67 -5.05
N MET A 341 -9.85 -18.78 -5.88
CA MET A 341 -10.36 -17.45 -6.08
C MET A 341 -11.00 -17.30 -7.47
N LYS A 342 -11.25 -18.42 -8.17
CA LYS A 342 -12.06 -18.43 -9.41
C LYS A 342 -13.49 -18.01 -9.04
N ILE A 343 -13.98 -17.04 -9.78
CA ILE A 343 -15.38 -16.56 -9.74
C ILE A 343 -16.30 -17.68 -10.20
#